data_942433fa5807228efe0ca295015217fa
#
_entry.id   942433fa5807228efe0ca295015217fa
#
_cell.length_a   1.000
_cell.length_b   1.000
_cell.length_c   1.000
_cell.angle_alpha   90.00
_cell.angle_beta   90.00
_cell.angle_gamma   90.00
#
_symmetry.space_group_name_H-M   'P 1'
#
loop_
_entity.id
_entity.type
_entity.pdbx_description
1 polymer ?
#
loop_
_entity_poly.entity_id
_entity_poly.type
_entity_poly.pdbx_seq_one_letter_code
_entity_poly.pdbx_strand_id
1 'polypeptide(L)'
;MEKILREKLVNGQFSNAPALRSKMMRALKGANTKSTEQKFQKALIDAGITYFQVNAKLIGNPDIFFPFYHVVVFLDGCFWHGCPKCGHVPKSNTSYWRTKIERNKERDIQKRLILHEQGYEIVEYWEHELKEDLSRCVKLLANIIEDNLIRISSYAV
;
A
#
# COMPACT_ATOMS: atom_id res chain seq x y z
N MET A 1 -13.37 -18.49 10.72
CA MET A 1 -12.68 -17.51 9.85
C MET A 1 -11.23 -17.89 9.60
N GLU A 2 -10.45 -18.30 10.59
CA GLU A 2 -9.03 -18.72 10.43
C GLU A 2 -8.81 -19.85 9.42
N LYS A 3 -9.66 -20.87 9.40
CA LYS A 3 -9.51 -22.01 8.50
C LYS A 3 -9.65 -21.60 7.02
N ILE A 4 -10.51 -20.62 6.73
CA ILE A 4 -10.74 -20.10 5.38
C ILE A 4 -9.56 -19.23 4.89
N LEU A 5 -8.85 -18.57 5.80
CA LEU A 5 -7.68 -17.74 5.47
C LEU A 5 -6.43 -18.59 5.23
N ARG A 6 -6.21 -19.65 6.02
CA ARG A 6 -5.07 -20.58 5.84
C ARG A 6 -5.14 -21.39 4.56
N GLU A 7 -6.35 -21.79 4.12
CA GLU A 7 -6.55 -22.53 2.87
C GLU A 7 -6.31 -21.71 1.60
N LYS A 8 -6.19 -20.38 1.73
CA LYS A 8 -6.07 -19.45 0.59
C LYS A 8 -4.65 -18.95 0.32
N LEU A 9 -3.71 -19.22 1.20
CA LEU A 9 -2.31 -18.86 1.05
C LEU A 9 -1.47 -20.11 0.77
N VAL A 10 -1.17 -20.37 -0.50
CA VAL A 10 -0.20 -21.40 -0.89
C VAL A 10 0.98 -20.69 -1.54
N ASN A 11 2.16 -20.82 -0.93
CA ASN A 11 3.43 -20.21 -1.40
C ASN A 11 3.37 -18.67 -1.56
N GLY A 12 2.72 -17.96 -0.62
CA GLY A 12 2.57 -16.51 -0.69
C GLY A 12 1.62 -16.03 -1.81
N GLN A 13 0.89 -16.94 -2.44
CA GLN A 13 -0.15 -16.63 -3.40
C GLN A 13 -1.51 -17.06 -2.87
N PHE A 14 -2.51 -16.17 -2.98
CA PHE A 14 -3.89 -16.51 -2.64
C PHE A 14 -4.44 -17.52 -3.65
N SER A 15 -4.60 -18.77 -3.24
CA SER A 15 -5.26 -19.77 -4.05
C SER A 15 -6.76 -19.45 -4.16
N ASN A 16 -7.19 -19.10 -5.37
CA ASN A 16 -8.57 -19.06 -5.84
C ASN A 16 -9.53 -17.99 -5.31
N ALA A 17 -9.56 -16.90 -6.02
CA ALA A 17 -10.80 -16.19 -6.24
C ALA A 17 -10.90 -15.72 -7.70
N PRO A 18 -11.09 -16.63 -8.68
CA PRO A 18 -11.19 -16.23 -10.09
C PRO A 18 -12.28 -15.16 -10.31
N ALA A 19 -13.42 -15.29 -9.61
CA ALA A 19 -14.51 -14.32 -9.66
C ALA A 19 -14.16 -12.98 -9.04
N LEU A 20 -13.51 -12.95 -7.87
CA LEU A 20 -13.08 -11.72 -7.21
C LEU A 20 -11.99 -11.02 -8.00
N ARG A 21 -10.99 -11.76 -8.48
CA ARG A 21 -9.94 -11.26 -9.38
C ARG A 21 -10.55 -10.64 -10.64
N SER A 22 -11.49 -11.33 -11.29
CA SER A 22 -12.17 -10.84 -12.48
C SER A 22 -12.99 -9.58 -12.20
N LYS A 23 -13.64 -9.47 -11.04
CA LYS A 23 -14.38 -8.29 -10.61
C LYS A 23 -13.44 -7.09 -10.39
N MET A 24 -12.31 -7.30 -9.71
CA MET A 24 -11.32 -6.26 -9.45
C MET A 24 -10.64 -5.81 -10.76
N MET A 25 -10.27 -6.74 -11.64
CA MET A 25 -9.69 -6.42 -12.95
C MET A 25 -10.65 -5.64 -13.84
N ARG A 26 -11.96 -5.91 -13.77
CA ARG A 26 -12.98 -5.11 -14.48
C ARG A 26 -13.08 -3.69 -13.94
N ALA A 27 -13.01 -3.50 -12.63
CA ALA A 27 -13.00 -2.18 -12.02
C ALA A 27 -11.78 -1.36 -12.46
N LEU A 28 -10.61 -1.98 -12.62
CA LEU A 28 -9.39 -1.31 -13.10
C LEU A 28 -9.43 -1.00 -14.61
N LYS A 29 -10.10 -1.80 -15.42
CA LYS A 29 -10.19 -1.58 -16.88
C LYS A 29 -10.95 -0.31 -17.28
N GLY A 30 -11.85 0.17 -16.42
CA GLY A 30 -12.59 1.43 -16.66
C GLY A 30 -11.77 2.70 -16.49
N ALA A 31 -10.59 2.60 -15.91
CA ALA A 31 -9.71 3.73 -15.64
C ALA A 31 -8.50 3.68 -16.59
N ASN A 32 -8.55 4.46 -17.67
CA ASN A 32 -7.45 4.58 -18.63
C ASN A 32 -6.31 5.45 -18.07
N THR A 33 -5.97 5.26 -16.82
CA THR A 33 -4.98 6.04 -16.09
C THR A 33 -3.71 5.20 -15.88
N LYS A 34 -2.62 5.76 -16.37
CA LYS A 34 -1.26 5.22 -16.25
C LYS A 34 -0.64 5.54 -14.87
N SER A 35 -1.44 5.73 -13.83
CA SER A 35 -0.91 6.11 -12.51
C SER A 35 -0.10 4.97 -11.90
N THR A 36 0.89 5.32 -11.12
CA THR A 36 1.73 4.36 -10.39
C THR A 36 0.90 3.48 -9.46
N GLU A 37 -0.10 4.06 -8.80
CA GLU A 37 -1.06 3.37 -7.94
C GLU A 37 -1.79 2.25 -8.67
N GLN A 38 -2.32 2.53 -9.85
CA GLN A 38 -3.05 1.52 -10.63
C GLN A 38 -2.16 0.41 -11.14
N LYS A 39 -0.91 0.73 -11.52
CA LYS A 39 0.07 -0.29 -11.88
C LYS A 39 0.36 -1.21 -10.70
N PHE A 40 0.51 -0.63 -9.51
CA PHE A 40 0.73 -1.40 -8.29
C PHE A 40 -0.48 -2.27 -7.93
N GLN A 41 -1.70 -1.72 -7.96
CA GLN A 41 -2.94 -2.47 -7.74
C GLN A 41 -3.08 -3.64 -8.73
N LYS A 42 -2.79 -3.39 -10.01
CA LYS A 42 -2.80 -4.44 -11.03
C LYS A 42 -1.78 -5.53 -10.72
N ALA A 43 -0.56 -5.17 -10.34
CA ALA A 43 0.49 -6.10 -10.01
C ALA A 43 0.14 -6.96 -8.77
N LEU A 44 -0.53 -6.39 -7.76
CA LEU A 44 -1.06 -7.14 -6.63
C LEU A 44 -2.08 -8.19 -7.08
N ILE A 45 -3.03 -7.81 -7.92
CA ILE A 45 -4.06 -8.72 -8.44
C ILE A 45 -3.43 -9.83 -9.29
N ASP A 46 -2.45 -9.51 -10.12
CA ASP A 46 -1.71 -10.47 -10.95
C ASP A 46 -0.91 -11.46 -10.08
N ALA A 47 -0.41 -11.01 -8.93
CA ALA A 47 0.24 -11.86 -7.93
C ALA A 47 -0.74 -12.67 -7.07
N GLY A 48 -2.06 -12.54 -7.28
CA GLY A 48 -3.09 -13.25 -6.52
C GLY A 48 -3.49 -12.57 -5.21
N ILE A 49 -2.98 -11.36 -4.93
CA ILE A 49 -3.32 -10.58 -3.74
C ILE A 49 -4.56 -9.75 -4.06
N THR A 50 -5.74 -10.20 -3.64
CA THR A 50 -7.03 -9.63 -4.07
C THR A 50 -7.91 -9.09 -2.95
N TYR A 51 -7.57 -9.35 -1.67
CA TYR A 51 -8.36 -8.94 -0.50
C TYR A 51 -7.89 -7.60 0.05
N PHE A 52 -7.97 -6.55 -0.75
CA PHE A 52 -7.65 -5.19 -0.32
C PHE A 52 -8.74 -4.19 -0.72
N GLN A 53 -8.74 -3.08 -0.04
CA GLN A 53 -9.57 -1.91 -0.34
C GLN A 53 -8.67 -0.77 -0.81
N VAL A 54 -9.16 0.02 -1.76
CA VAL A 54 -8.52 1.27 -2.20
C VAL A 54 -9.29 2.45 -1.63
N ASN A 55 -8.58 3.55 -1.36
CA ASN A 55 -9.19 4.77 -0.81
C ASN A 55 -10.00 4.50 0.47
N ALA A 56 -9.48 3.67 1.37
CA ALA A 56 -10.13 3.40 2.64
C ALA A 56 -10.23 4.68 3.47
N LYS A 57 -11.38 4.88 4.11
CA LYS A 57 -11.63 6.04 4.99
C LYS A 57 -10.98 5.83 6.36
N LEU A 58 -9.66 5.70 6.35
CA LEU A 58 -8.83 5.68 7.53
C LEU A 58 -8.06 6.99 7.65
N ILE A 59 -7.51 7.27 8.85
CA ILE A 59 -6.66 8.43 9.03
C ILE A 59 -5.48 8.37 8.05
N GLY A 60 -5.14 9.48 7.42
CA GLY A 60 -4.09 9.50 6.41
C GLY A 60 -4.52 9.09 5.01
N ASN A 61 -5.70 8.50 4.83
CA ASN A 61 -6.22 8.01 3.56
C ASN A 61 -5.21 7.10 2.83
N PRO A 62 -4.89 5.93 3.37
CA PRO A 62 -3.96 5.03 2.72
C PRO A 62 -4.46 4.62 1.34
N ASP A 63 -3.53 4.45 0.39
CA ASP A 63 -3.85 4.08 -0.98
C ASP A 63 -4.42 2.67 -1.07
N ILE A 64 -3.89 1.77 -0.21
CA ILE A 64 -4.34 0.38 -0.13
C ILE A 64 -4.48 -0.02 1.33
N PHE A 65 -5.54 -0.73 1.63
CA PHE A 65 -5.84 -1.25 2.96
C PHE A 65 -6.18 -2.73 2.90
N PHE A 66 -5.56 -3.51 3.75
CA PHE A 66 -5.80 -4.94 3.94
C PHE A 66 -6.49 -5.18 5.29
N PRO A 67 -7.84 -5.20 5.34
CA PRO A 67 -8.58 -5.26 6.59
C PRO A 67 -8.27 -6.49 7.44
N PHE A 68 -8.16 -7.66 6.80
CA PHE A 68 -7.91 -8.93 7.50
C PHE A 68 -6.51 -9.07 8.06
N TYR A 69 -5.57 -8.27 7.56
CA TYR A 69 -4.16 -8.33 7.94
C TYR A 69 -3.72 -7.12 8.76
N HIS A 70 -4.61 -6.14 8.97
CA HIS A 70 -4.29 -4.87 9.61
C HIS A 70 -3.08 -4.16 8.98
N VAL A 71 -2.95 -4.26 7.67
CA VAL A 71 -1.86 -3.62 6.90
C VAL A 71 -2.43 -2.46 6.09
N VAL A 72 -1.76 -1.32 6.14
CA VAL A 72 -2.03 -0.15 5.30
C VAL A 72 -0.82 0.17 4.45
N VAL A 73 -1.04 0.60 3.21
CA VAL A 73 0.03 0.94 2.27
C VAL A 73 -0.14 2.36 1.79
N PHE A 74 0.94 3.11 1.84
CA PHE A 74 1.07 4.45 1.26
C PHE A 74 2.02 4.41 0.07
N LEU A 75 1.60 5.04 -1.03
CA LEU A 75 2.39 5.17 -2.25
C LEU A 75 2.77 6.64 -2.43
N ASP A 76 3.91 7.01 -1.85
CA ASP A 76 4.31 8.40 -1.72
C ASP A 76 4.95 8.95 -3.00
N GLY A 77 4.36 9.99 -3.55
CA GLY A 77 4.96 10.75 -4.64
C GLY A 77 6.24 11.47 -4.19
N CYS A 78 7.35 11.25 -4.90
CA CYS A 78 8.67 11.72 -4.49
C CYS A 78 8.76 13.23 -4.26
N PHE A 79 8.07 14.01 -5.06
CA PHE A 79 8.05 15.47 -4.92
C PHE A 79 7.22 15.93 -3.71
N TRP A 80 5.99 15.44 -3.60
CA TRP A 80 5.01 15.93 -2.62
C TRP A 80 5.33 15.57 -1.17
N HIS A 81 5.98 14.42 -0.99
CA HIS A 81 6.35 13.89 0.32
C HIS A 81 7.85 14.06 0.63
N GLY A 82 8.59 14.76 -0.24
CA GLY A 82 9.98 15.13 -0.01
C GLY A 82 10.91 13.93 0.10
N CYS A 83 10.88 13.06 -0.91
CA CYS A 83 11.74 11.88 -0.96
C CYS A 83 13.21 12.23 -0.74
N PRO A 84 13.92 11.55 0.17
CA PRO A 84 15.33 11.86 0.45
C PRO A 84 16.27 11.53 -0.72
N LYS A 85 15.88 10.60 -1.61
CA LYS A 85 16.69 10.15 -2.74
C LYS A 85 16.53 11.04 -3.97
N CYS A 86 15.29 11.38 -4.34
CA CYS A 86 15.00 12.07 -5.60
C CYS A 86 14.04 13.27 -5.45
N GLY A 87 13.62 13.58 -4.24
CA GLY A 87 12.81 14.78 -3.97
C GLY A 87 13.65 16.04 -4.26
N HIS A 88 13.02 17.05 -4.84
CA HIS A 88 13.65 18.33 -5.11
C HIS A 88 12.73 19.50 -4.78
N VAL A 89 13.32 20.61 -4.42
CA VAL A 89 12.58 21.87 -4.22
C VAL A 89 12.76 22.71 -5.48
N PRO A 90 11.66 23.20 -6.10
CA PRO A 90 11.75 24.07 -7.26
C PRO A 90 12.57 25.32 -6.99
N LYS A 91 13.31 25.79 -8.00
CA LYS A 91 14.11 27.00 -7.90
C LYS A 91 13.26 28.27 -7.81
N SER A 92 12.06 28.24 -8.39
CA SER A 92 11.06 29.33 -8.26
C SER A 92 10.21 29.12 -7.02
N ASN A 93 9.95 30.18 -6.26
CA ASN A 93 9.17 30.15 -5.00
C ASN A 93 9.69 29.11 -4.00
N THR A 94 11.01 28.99 -3.88
CA THR A 94 11.70 27.97 -3.08
C THR A 94 11.22 27.94 -1.63
N SER A 95 11.04 29.10 -0.99
CA SER A 95 10.56 29.19 0.41
C SER A 95 9.17 28.62 0.58
N TYR A 96 8.26 28.91 -0.34
CA TYR A 96 6.89 28.37 -0.36
C TYR A 96 6.91 26.84 -0.46
N TRP A 97 7.64 26.30 -1.44
CA TRP A 97 7.70 24.88 -1.68
C TRP A 97 8.37 24.11 -0.53
N ARG A 98 9.43 24.66 0.03
CA ARG A 98 10.10 24.08 1.20
C ARG A 98 9.14 23.96 2.38
N THR A 99 8.46 25.04 2.72
CA THR A 99 7.47 25.06 3.81
C THR A 99 6.32 24.08 3.54
N LYS A 100 5.84 23.99 2.32
CA LYS A 100 4.75 23.09 1.95
C LYS A 100 5.16 21.61 2.07
N ILE A 101 6.34 21.25 1.58
CA ILE A 101 6.87 19.90 1.66
C ILE A 101 7.09 19.49 3.11
N GLU A 102 7.69 20.37 3.95
CA GLU A 102 7.90 20.08 5.36
C GLU A 102 6.57 19.87 6.12
N ARG A 103 5.57 20.69 5.87
CA ARG A 103 4.23 20.51 6.44
C ARG A 103 3.56 19.20 5.99
N ASN A 104 3.79 18.77 4.76
CA ASN A 104 3.30 17.49 4.29
C ASN A 104 3.97 16.34 5.06
N LYS A 105 5.31 16.36 5.19
CA LYS A 105 6.06 15.37 5.96
C LYS A 105 5.60 15.26 7.41
N GLU A 106 5.45 16.39 8.10
CA GLU A 106 4.97 16.43 9.48
C GLU A 106 3.60 15.78 9.62
N ARG A 107 2.66 16.12 8.73
CA ARG A 107 1.31 15.54 8.74
C ARG A 107 1.33 14.05 8.46
N ASP A 108 2.17 13.59 7.52
CA ASP A 108 2.29 12.19 7.17
C ASP A 108 2.83 11.39 8.36
N ILE A 109 3.87 11.87 9.03
CA ILE A 109 4.43 11.26 10.24
C ILE A 109 3.35 11.13 11.33
N GLN A 110 2.61 12.21 11.61
CA GLN A 110 1.56 12.19 12.64
C GLN A 110 0.45 11.19 12.32
N LYS A 111 -0.03 11.16 11.08
CA LYS A 111 -1.09 10.24 10.65
C LYS A 111 -0.66 8.78 10.72
N ARG A 112 0.57 8.50 10.30
CA ARG A 112 1.16 7.16 10.37
C ARG A 112 1.38 6.70 11.80
N LEU A 113 1.82 7.61 12.67
CA LEU A 113 1.97 7.32 14.09
C LEU A 113 0.63 6.90 14.72
N ILE A 114 -0.45 7.64 14.44
CA ILE A 114 -1.79 7.31 14.93
C ILE A 114 -2.25 5.94 14.40
N LEU A 115 -2.03 5.64 13.13
CA LEU A 115 -2.36 4.32 12.57
C LEU A 115 -1.57 3.20 13.25
N HIS A 116 -0.29 3.42 13.49
CA HIS A 116 0.56 2.47 14.21
C HIS A 116 0.05 2.23 15.64
N GLU A 117 -0.33 3.27 16.36
CA GLU A 117 -0.93 3.17 17.69
C GLU A 117 -2.27 2.43 17.68
N GLN A 118 -3.01 2.48 16.57
CA GLN A 118 -4.24 1.70 16.34
C GLN A 118 -3.97 0.24 15.95
N GLY A 119 -2.72 -0.20 15.90
CA GLY A 119 -2.32 -1.57 15.61
C GLY A 119 -2.21 -1.93 14.14
N TYR A 120 -2.16 -0.93 13.25
CA TYR A 120 -1.91 -1.18 11.84
C TYR A 120 -0.42 -1.31 11.56
N GLU A 121 -0.06 -2.28 10.73
CA GLU A 121 1.25 -2.35 10.09
C GLU A 121 1.28 -1.39 8.91
N ILE A 122 2.29 -0.51 8.85
CA ILE A 122 2.40 0.54 7.86
C ILE A 122 3.49 0.18 6.86
N VAL A 123 3.11 0.14 5.58
CA VAL A 123 4.04 -0.08 4.48
C VAL A 123 4.07 1.18 3.62
N GLU A 124 5.27 1.62 3.30
CA GLU A 124 5.50 2.82 2.50
C GLU A 124 6.37 2.48 1.30
N TYR A 125 5.93 2.92 0.13
CA TYR A 125 6.72 2.84 -1.09
C TYR A 125 6.80 4.20 -1.73
N TRP A 126 8.01 4.59 -2.12
CA TRP A 126 8.22 5.77 -2.93
C TRP A 126 7.87 5.49 -4.40
N GLU A 127 7.39 6.51 -5.08
CA GLU A 127 7.08 6.44 -6.52
C GLU A 127 8.27 5.90 -7.34
N HIS A 128 9.50 6.29 -7.00
CA HIS A 128 10.69 5.81 -7.70
C HIS A 128 10.96 4.32 -7.47
N GLU A 129 10.70 3.79 -6.28
CA GLU A 129 10.86 2.35 -5.98
C GLU A 129 9.90 1.50 -6.80
N LEU A 130 8.65 1.96 -6.92
CA LEU A 130 7.64 1.30 -7.75
C LEU A 130 7.98 1.35 -9.24
N LYS A 131 8.66 2.39 -9.69
CA LYS A 131 9.14 2.52 -11.08
C LYS A 131 10.40 1.70 -11.34
N GLU A 132 11.28 1.58 -10.36
CA GLU A 132 12.53 0.82 -10.45
C GLU A 132 12.26 -0.69 -10.45
N ASP A 133 11.50 -1.19 -9.47
CA ASP A 133 11.21 -2.63 -9.34
C ASP A 133 9.86 -2.90 -8.66
N LEU A 134 8.82 -2.85 -9.47
CA LEU A 134 7.44 -3.11 -9.03
C LEU A 134 7.26 -4.52 -8.45
N SER A 135 7.90 -5.51 -9.07
CA SER A 135 7.80 -6.92 -8.66
C SER A 135 8.39 -7.14 -7.27
N ARG A 136 9.52 -6.49 -6.99
CA ARG A 136 10.14 -6.52 -5.66
C ARG A 136 9.23 -5.92 -4.60
N CYS A 137 8.62 -4.77 -4.87
CA CYS A 137 7.69 -4.12 -3.95
C CYS A 137 6.49 -5.02 -3.64
N VAL A 138 5.90 -5.66 -4.65
CA VAL A 138 4.79 -6.62 -4.47
C VAL A 138 5.23 -7.82 -3.63
N LYS A 139 6.41 -8.38 -3.88
CA LYS A 139 6.94 -9.51 -3.12
C LYS A 139 7.20 -9.18 -1.65
N LEU A 140 7.78 -8.01 -1.39
CA LEU A 140 8.02 -7.55 -0.01
C LEU A 140 6.70 -7.35 0.74
N LEU A 141 5.70 -6.76 0.09
CA LEU A 141 4.37 -6.60 0.68
C LEU A 141 3.70 -7.94 0.96
N ALA A 142 3.82 -8.92 0.06
CA ALA A 142 3.29 -10.26 0.27
C ALA A 142 3.89 -10.91 1.53
N ASN A 143 5.19 -10.80 1.74
CA ASN A 143 5.86 -11.30 2.95
C ASN A 143 5.33 -10.60 4.22
N ILE A 144 5.18 -9.28 4.20
CA ILE A 144 4.64 -8.51 5.33
C ILE A 144 3.21 -8.94 5.67
N ILE A 145 2.38 -9.17 4.67
CA ILE A 145 1.00 -9.65 4.84
C ILE A 145 0.99 -11.04 5.51
N GLU A 146 1.87 -11.93 5.06
CA GLU A 146 2.01 -13.29 5.60
C GLU A 146 2.48 -13.26 7.05
N ASP A 147 3.53 -12.50 7.37
CA ASP A 147 4.05 -12.33 8.72
C ASP A 147 2.99 -11.74 9.67
N ASN A 148 2.23 -10.77 9.19
CA ASN A 148 1.18 -10.15 9.99
C ASN A 148 0.00 -11.10 10.26
N LEU A 149 -0.32 -11.97 9.32
CA LEU A 149 -1.33 -13.02 9.50
C LEU A 149 -0.92 -13.98 10.62
N ILE A 150 0.33 -14.42 10.62
CA ILE A 150 0.90 -15.30 11.66
C ILE A 150 0.81 -14.60 13.03
N ARG A 151 1.20 -13.34 13.11
CA ARG A 151 1.14 -12.53 14.33
C ARG A 151 -0.28 -12.43 14.87
N ILE A 152 -1.25 -12.05 14.06
CA ILE A 152 -2.66 -11.93 14.47
C ILE A 152 -3.21 -13.27 14.95
N SER A 153 -2.89 -14.36 14.25
CA SER A 153 -3.32 -15.70 14.64
C SER A 153 -2.75 -16.15 15.98
N SER A 154 -1.56 -15.68 16.36
CA SER A 154 -0.94 -16.04 17.65
C SER A 154 -1.57 -15.33 18.85
N TYR A 155 -2.23 -14.19 18.66
CA TYR A 155 -2.96 -13.47 19.71
C TYR A 155 -4.40 -13.96 19.90
N ALA A 156 -4.92 -14.79 18.99
CA ALA A 156 -6.29 -15.31 19.02
C ALA A 156 -6.42 -16.62 19.84
N VAL A 157 -5.34 -17.05 20.50
CA VAL A 157 -5.29 -18.18 21.44
C VAL A 157 -5.16 -17.64 22.86
#